data_3d70be10c1dc3eade82643daf8eb29fd
#
_entry.id   3d70be10c1dc3eade82643daf8eb29fd
#
_cell.length_a   1.000
_cell.length_b   1.000
_cell.length_c   1.000
_cell.angle_alpha   90.00
_cell.angle_beta   90.00
_cell.angle_gamma   90.00
#
_symmetry.space_group_name_H-M   'P 1'
#
loop_
_entity.id
_entity.type
_entity.pdbx_description
1 polymer ?
#
loop_
_entity_poly.entity_id
_entity_poly.type
_entity_poly.pdbx_seq_one_letter_code
_entity_poly.pdbx_strand_id
1 'polypeptide(L)'
;SEKIEDMFTPYANCEDIISLYSEKFQNSKEDIDFLKRIEKILNEKECVKNQLYLDVLSILQDVDESYDYEIKLASTLFANGYFLKSSNVFKKILQNYDLEENLKAKTLLDYANSLRMEKKYSQAISQTIKALQIKPDWGEAYLLQGNIYVSGAKSCGNDFEQTTVYWLAVDCFVKAKSDDKVKDIAVKSINTYSKYFPNKETCFFNGVQSG
;
A
#
# COMPACT_ATOMS: atom_id res chain seq x y z
N SER A 1 32.03 -15.48 -12.28
CA SER A 1 33.10 -14.65 -11.80
C SER A 1 32.54 -13.29 -11.40
N GLU A 2 32.48 -13.06 -10.11
CA GLU A 2 31.91 -11.86 -9.46
C GLU A 2 32.46 -10.55 -10.03
N LYS A 3 33.77 -10.47 -10.30
CA LYS A 3 34.40 -9.27 -10.87
C LYS A 3 33.79 -8.79 -12.20
N ILE A 4 33.34 -9.70 -13.06
CA ILE A 4 32.72 -9.35 -14.34
C ILE A 4 31.30 -8.83 -14.10
N GLU A 5 30.58 -9.42 -13.13
CA GLU A 5 29.25 -8.97 -12.74
C GLU A 5 29.26 -7.57 -12.14
N ASP A 6 30.23 -7.30 -11.27
CA ASP A 6 30.40 -5.97 -10.65
C ASP A 6 30.73 -4.89 -11.69
N MET A 7 31.41 -5.24 -12.77
CA MET A 7 31.68 -4.33 -13.89
C MET A 7 30.46 -4.14 -14.80
N PHE A 8 29.63 -5.16 -14.96
CA PHE A 8 28.46 -5.15 -15.84
C PHE A 8 27.23 -4.49 -15.20
N THR A 9 26.96 -4.82 -13.94
CA THR A 9 25.76 -4.39 -13.21
C THR A 9 25.49 -2.88 -13.23
N PRO A 10 26.48 -1.96 -13.16
CA PRO A 10 26.23 -0.52 -13.23
C PRO A 10 25.57 -0.07 -14.55
N TYR A 11 25.86 -0.76 -15.66
CA TYR A 11 25.40 -0.40 -17.01
C TYR A 11 24.21 -1.23 -17.49
N ALA A 12 23.87 -2.31 -16.79
CA ALA A 12 22.80 -3.24 -17.16
C ALA A 12 21.41 -2.63 -16.85
N ASN A 13 20.45 -2.91 -17.71
CA ASN A 13 19.04 -2.64 -17.47
C ASN A 13 18.37 -3.77 -16.64
N CYS A 14 17.10 -3.63 -16.28
CA CYS A 14 16.39 -4.63 -15.47
C CYS A 14 16.30 -6.00 -16.15
N GLU A 15 16.08 -6.04 -17.46
CA GLU A 15 15.96 -7.31 -18.21
C GLU A 15 17.27 -8.09 -18.19
N ASP A 16 18.38 -7.39 -18.40
CA ASP A 16 19.72 -7.98 -18.36
C ASP A 16 20.06 -8.54 -16.96
N ILE A 17 19.75 -7.75 -15.91
CA ILE A 17 19.98 -8.15 -14.52
C ILE A 17 19.14 -9.39 -14.17
N ILE A 18 17.84 -9.34 -14.46
CA ILE A 18 16.92 -10.45 -14.17
C ILE A 18 17.35 -11.70 -14.91
N SER A 19 17.71 -11.60 -16.20
CA SER A 19 18.17 -12.74 -17.00
C SER A 19 19.42 -13.36 -16.39
N LEU A 20 20.43 -12.53 -16.07
CA LEU A 20 21.71 -12.97 -15.50
C LEU A 20 21.52 -13.72 -14.17
N TYR A 21 20.71 -13.18 -13.28
CA TYR A 21 20.55 -13.74 -11.92
C TYR A 21 19.49 -14.84 -11.82
N SER A 22 18.52 -14.93 -12.74
CA SER A 22 17.51 -15.98 -12.72
C SER A 22 18.08 -17.38 -12.87
N GLU A 23 19.05 -17.57 -13.77
CA GLU A 23 19.71 -18.86 -13.95
C GLU A 23 20.53 -19.24 -12.71
N LYS A 24 21.30 -18.29 -12.18
CA LYS A 24 22.14 -18.51 -10.98
C LYS A 24 21.30 -18.77 -9.74
N PHE A 25 20.18 -18.05 -9.58
CA PHE A 25 19.27 -18.23 -8.47
C PHE A 25 18.75 -19.67 -8.34
N GLN A 26 18.47 -20.34 -9.46
CA GLN A 26 17.97 -21.72 -9.41
C GLN A 26 18.98 -22.70 -8.76
N ASN A 27 20.26 -22.41 -8.88
CA ASN A 27 21.35 -23.25 -8.34
C ASN A 27 21.91 -22.78 -7.00
N SER A 28 21.47 -21.63 -6.50
CA SER A 28 22.05 -20.96 -5.33
C SER A 28 21.00 -20.49 -4.30
N LYS A 29 19.86 -21.19 -4.21
CA LYS A 29 18.76 -20.82 -3.28
C LYS A 29 19.13 -20.94 -1.81
N GLU A 30 20.16 -21.72 -1.46
CA GLU A 30 20.65 -21.91 -0.10
C GLU A 30 21.79 -20.95 0.26
N ASP A 31 22.33 -20.23 -0.73
CA ASP A 31 23.40 -19.25 -0.53
C ASP A 31 22.77 -17.88 -0.13
N ILE A 32 22.66 -17.66 1.17
CA ILE A 32 22.03 -16.47 1.74
C ILE A 32 22.79 -15.18 1.39
N ASP A 33 24.11 -15.21 1.31
CA ASP A 33 24.92 -14.04 0.95
C ASP A 33 24.68 -13.67 -0.52
N PHE A 34 24.57 -14.66 -1.39
CA PHE A 34 24.21 -14.47 -2.79
C PHE A 34 22.78 -13.89 -2.93
N LEU A 35 21.82 -14.41 -2.16
CA LEU A 35 20.44 -13.89 -2.17
C LEU A 35 20.36 -12.43 -1.69
N LYS A 36 21.06 -12.07 -0.61
CA LYS A 36 21.16 -10.69 -0.11
C LYS A 36 21.80 -9.78 -1.15
N ARG A 37 22.79 -10.25 -1.89
CA ARG A 37 23.42 -9.50 -2.98
C ARG A 37 22.45 -9.26 -4.14
N ILE A 38 21.70 -10.28 -4.57
CA ILE A 38 20.66 -10.11 -5.62
C ILE A 38 19.59 -9.12 -5.16
N GLU A 39 19.09 -9.27 -3.94
CA GLU A 39 18.10 -8.37 -3.35
C GLU A 39 18.58 -6.92 -3.43
N LYS A 40 19.79 -6.66 -2.96
CA LYS A 40 20.40 -5.34 -2.98
C LYS A 40 20.48 -4.76 -4.40
N ILE A 41 20.99 -5.52 -5.36
CA ILE A 41 21.14 -5.08 -6.75
C ILE A 41 19.78 -4.76 -7.37
N LEU A 42 18.79 -5.65 -7.23
CA LEU A 42 17.45 -5.43 -7.79
C LEU A 42 16.74 -4.23 -7.16
N ASN A 43 16.94 -4.03 -5.85
CA ASN A 43 16.37 -2.90 -5.13
C ASN A 43 17.04 -1.57 -5.55
N GLU A 44 18.36 -1.48 -5.59
CA GLU A 44 19.09 -0.27 -5.99
C GLU A 44 18.83 0.14 -7.44
N LYS A 45 18.55 -0.83 -8.31
CA LYS A 45 18.19 -0.60 -9.72
C LYS A 45 16.68 -0.42 -9.94
N GLU A 46 15.89 -0.39 -8.88
CA GLU A 46 14.43 -0.30 -8.93
C GLU A 46 13.76 -1.43 -9.75
N CYS A 47 14.47 -2.56 -9.91
CA CYS A 47 14.00 -3.73 -10.63
C CYS A 47 13.19 -4.67 -9.72
N VAL A 48 12.19 -4.13 -9.01
CA VAL A 48 11.46 -4.87 -7.97
C VAL A 48 10.16 -5.52 -8.44
N LYS A 49 9.67 -5.18 -9.65
CA LYS A 49 8.41 -5.72 -10.19
C LYS A 49 8.64 -6.97 -11.05
N ASN A 50 9.20 -8.01 -10.45
CA ASN A 50 9.45 -9.27 -11.17
C ASN A 50 9.41 -10.47 -10.21
N GLN A 51 9.32 -11.68 -10.78
CA GLN A 51 9.22 -12.91 -10.01
C GLN A 51 10.51 -13.25 -9.26
N LEU A 52 11.69 -12.99 -9.84
CA LEU A 52 12.97 -13.25 -9.17
C LEU A 52 13.06 -12.51 -7.85
N TYR A 53 12.67 -11.21 -7.81
CA TYR A 53 12.72 -10.43 -6.59
C TYR A 53 11.76 -10.98 -5.53
N LEU A 54 10.55 -11.39 -5.92
CA LEU A 54 9.59 -12.04 -5.02
C LEU A 54 10.14 -13.35 -4.44
N ASP A 55 10.76 -14.18 -5.27
CA ASP A 55 11.31 -15.48 -4.86
C ASP A 55 12.48 -15.28 -3.89
N VAL A 56 13.38 -14.33 -4.17
CA VAL A 56 14.50 -13.96 -3.29
C VAL A 56 13.99 -13.47 -1.93
N LEU A 57 13.03 -12.53 -1.92
CA LEU A 57 12.45 -12.03 -0.67
C LEU A 57 11.71 -13.12 0.12
N SER A 58 11.06 -14.05 -0.58
CA SER A 58 10.36 -15.16 0.05
C SER A 58 11.29 -16.11 0.81
N ILE A 59 12.54 -16.27 0.35
CA ILE A 59 13.53 -17.05 1.06
C ILE A 59 14.15 -16.22 2.20
N LEU A 60 14.52 -14.98 1.93
CA LEU A 60 15.20 -14.13 2.90
C LEU A 60 14.34 -13.85 4.14
N GLN A 61 13.02 -13.70 4.00
CA GLN A 61 12.12 -13.52 5.14
C GLN A 61 12.09 -14.71 6.11
N ASP A 62 12.40 -15.92 5.62
CA ASP A 62 12.36 -17.15 6.43
C ASP A 62 13.69 -17.38 7.20
N VAL A 63 14.76 -16.71 6.79
CA VAL A 63 16.10 -16.88 7.38
C VAL A 63 16.57 -15.66 8.19
N ASP A 64 15.92 -14.53 8.05
CA ASP A 64 16.20 -13.30 8.79
C ASP A 64 15.16 -13.11 9.88
N GLU A 65 15.60 -12.93 11.13
CA GLU A 65 14.70 -12.74 12.27
C GLU A 65 14.06 -11.34 12.31
N SER A 66 14.50 -10.43 11.43
CA SER A 66 13.93 -9.09 11.31
C SER A 66 12.68 -9.09 10.40
N TYR A 67 11.81 -8.10 10.61
CA TYR A 67 10.64 -7.88 9.74
C TYR A 67 10.96 -7.16 8.43
N ASP A 68 12.22 -6.82 8.16
CA ASP A 68 12.59 -5.97 7.02
C ASP A 68 12.28 -6.64 5.67
N TYR A 69 12.63 -7.92 5.52
CA TYR A 69 12.32 -8.66 4.30
C TYR A 69 10.83 -8.96 4.17
N GLU A 70 10.11 -9.16 5.28
CA GLU A 70 8.65 -9.31 5.26
C GLU A 70 7.96 -8.02 4.77
N ILE A 71 8.40 -6.84 5.23
CA ILE A 71 7.88 -5.54 4.76
C ILE A 71 8.17 -5.35 3.27
N LYS A 72 9.41 -5.63 2.83
CA LYS A 72 9.78 -5.57 1.41
C LYS A 72 8.93 -6.52 0.58
N LEU A 73 8.76 -7.76 1.04
CA LEU A 73 7.92 -8.75 0.36
C LEU A 73 6.47 -8.29 0.25
N ALA A 74 5.86 -7.81 1.34
CA ALA A 74 4.48 -7.33 1.33
C ALA A 74 4.28 -6.17 0.35
N SER A 75 5.22 -5.20 0.34
CA SER A 75 5.20 -4.05 -0.55
C SER A 75 5.38 -4.47 -2.02
N THR A 76 6.27 -5.43 -2.28
CA THR A 76 6.52 -5.97 -3.61
C THR A 76 5.32 -6.78 -4.12
N LEU A 77 4.70 -7.59 -3.28
CA LEU A 77 3.46 -8.29 -3.60
C LEU A 77 2.34 -7.32 -3.98
N PHE A 78 2.20 -6.21 -3.23
CA PHE A 78 1.24 -5.16 -3.56
C PHE A 78 1.53 -4.55 -4.94
N ALA A 79 2.78 -4.17 -5.20
CA ALA A 79 3.20 -3.56 -6.47
C ALA A 79 2.99 -4.49 -7.69
N ASN A 80 3.01 -5.81 -7.47
CA ASN A 80 2.74 -6.83 -8.48
C ASN A 80 1.24 -7.24 -8.55
N GLY A 81 0.34 -6.59 -7.80
CA GLY A 81 -1.09 -6.87 -7.82
C GLY A 81 -1.55 -8.08 -6.98
N TYR A 82 -0.66 -8.69 -6.20
CA TYR A 82 -0.99 -9.81 -5.31
C TYR A 82 -1.53 -9.32 -3.96
N PHE A 83 -2.64 -8.56 -4.01
CA PHE A 83 -3.16 -7.81 -2.85
C PHE A 83 -3.50 -8.70 -1.65
N LEU A 84 -4.11 -9.87 -1.87
CA LEU A 84 -4.41 -10.83 -0.80
C LEU A 84 -3.14 -11.36 -0.12
N LYS A 85 -2.10 -11.68 -0.89
CA LYS A 85 -0.82 -12.12 -0.30
C LYS A 85 -0.17 -10.98 0.48
N SER A 86 -0.16 -9.79 -0.09
CA SER A 86 0.36 -8.57 0.56
C SER A 86 -0.34 -8.30 1.89
N SER A 87 -1.67 -8.28 1.91
CA SER A 87 -2.44 -8.03 3.13
C SER A 87 -2.19 -9.08 4.22
N ASN A 88 -2.03 -10.35 3.83
CA ASN A 88 -1.73 -11.43 4.78
C ASN A 88 -0.34 -11.23 5.42
N VAL A 89 0.67 -10.83 4.64
CA VAL A 89 2.02 -10.55 5.18
C VAL A 89 1.99 -9.34 6.11
N PHE A 90 1.38 -8.22 5.72
CA PHE A 90 1.24 -7.06 6.61
C PHE A 90 0.51 -7.40 7.91
N LYS A 91 -0.55 -8.22 7.82
CA LYS A 91 -1.27 -8.69 9.02
C LYS A 91 -0.37 -9.49 9.93
N LYS A 92 0.45 -10.41 9.38
CA LYS A 92 1.42 -11.23 10.13
C LYS A 92 2.45 -10.34 10.85
N ILE A 93 3.01 -9.35 10.16
CA ILE A 93 3.96 -8.39 10.72
C ILE A 93 3.33 -7.67 11.93
N LEU A 94 2.12 -7.13 11.78
CA LEU A 94 1.42 -6.39 12.84
C LEU A 94 1.02 -7.25 14.05
N GLN A 95 0.97 -8.58 13.89
CA GLN A 95 0.64 -9.53 14.97
C GLN A 95 1.88 -10.06 15.68
N ASN A 96 2.99 -10.23 14.97
CA ASN A 96 4.15 -10.96 15.46
C ASN A 96 5.27 -10.05 15.99
N TYR A 97 5.29 -8.77 15.57
CA TYR A 97 6.36 -7.85 15.92
C TYR A 97 5.85 -6.64 16.71
N ASP A 98 6.61 -6.23 17.71
CA ASP A 98 6.40 -4.95 18.40
C ASP A 98 7.14 -3.85 17.61
N LEU A 99 6.42 -3.26 16.68
CA LEU A 99 6.97 -2.24 15.77
C LEU A 99 7.04 -0.89 16.47
N GLU A 100 8.09 -0.13 16.17
CA GLU A 100 8.16 1.29 16.50
C GLU A 100 6.96 2.05 15.92
N GLU A 101 6.45 3.08 16.62
CA GLU A 101 5.17 3.75 16.32
C GLU A 101 5.08 4.24 14.85
N ASN A 102 6.12 4.89 14.35
CA ASN A 102 6.10 5.39 12.95
C ASN A 102 5.99 4.26 11.93
N LEU A 103 6.75 3.19 12.16
CA LEU A 103 6.73 2.01 11.29
C LEU A 103 5.39 1.28 11.41
N LYS A 104 4.85 1.15 12.62
CA LYS A 104 3.53 0.56 12.87
C LYS A 104 2.43 1.33 12.14
N ALA A 105 2.43 2.66 12.25
CA ALA A 105 1.47 3.49 11.54
C ALA A 105 1.57 3.30 10.02
N LYS A 106 2.79 3.28 9.47
CA LYS A 106 3.04 3.05 8.04
C LYS A 106 2.57 1.66 7.60
N THR A 107 2.90 0.62 8.35
CA THR A 107 2.49 -0.77 8.07
C THR A 107 0.96 -0.90 8.12
N LEU A 108 0.28 -0.26 9.06
CA LEU A 108 -1.19 -0.20 9.13
C LEU A 108 -1.78 0.46 7.87
N LEU A 109 -1.15 1.52 7.38
CA LEU A 109 -1.62 2.23 6.19
C LEU A 109 -1.44 1.37 4.91
N ASP A 110 -0.30 0.71 4.75
CA ASP A 110 -0.03 -0.19 3.63
C ASP A 110 -0.95 -1.43 3.65
N TYR A 111 -1.23 -1.95 4.85
CA TYR A 111 -2.23 -2.99 5.06
C TYR A 111 -3.64 -2.52 4.65
N ALA A 112 -4.03 -1.32 5.07
CA ALA A 112 -5.31 -0.73 4.67
C ALA A 112 -5.44 -0.60 3.15
N ASN A 113 -4.37 -0.18 2.47
CA ASN A 113 -4.38 -0.06 1.02
C ASN A 113 -4.51 -1.42 0.32
N SER A 114 -3.84 -2.46 0.83
CA SER A 114 -3.99 -3.83 0.33
C SER A 114 -5.43 -4.33 0.48
N LEU A 115 -6.04 -4.12 1.66
CA LEU A 115 -7.44 -4.46 1.93
C LEU A 115 -8.42 -3.68 1.03
N ARG A 116 -8.14 -2.40 0.72
CA ARG A 116 -8.94 -1.60 -0.23
C ARG A 116 -8.93 -2.24 -1.62
N MET A 117 -7.78 -2.68 -2.09
CA MET A 117 -7.65 -3.36 -3.38
C MET A 117 -8.37 -4.72 -3.42
N GLU A 118 -8.50 -5.39 -2.27
CA GLU A 118 -9.31 -6.59 -2.08
C GLU A 118 -10.81 -6.31 -1.92
N LYS A 119 -11.23 -5.03 -1.97
CA LYS A 119 -12.61 -4.57 -1.70
C LYS A 119 -13.12 -4.85 -0.27
N LYS A 120 -12.22 -5.05 0.68
CA LYS A 120 -12.51 -5.24 2.12
C LYS A 120 -12.58 -3.88 2.82
N TYR A 121 -13.50 -3.03 2.40
CA TYR A 121 -13.51 -1.60 2.73
C TYR A 121 -13.63 -1.31 4.22
N SER A 122 -14.53 -2.01 4.94
CA SER A 122 -14.69 -1.82 6.39
C SER A 122 -13.42 -2.17 7.17
N GLN A 123 -12.72 -3.25 6.76
CA GLN A 123 -11.45 -3.62 7.37
C GLN A 123 -10.37 -2.58 7.05
N ALA A 124 -10.32 -2.08 5.81
CA ALA A 124 -9.39 -1.05 5.39
C ALA A 124 -9.56 0.25 6.20
N ILE A 125 -10.82 0.72 6.40
CA ILE A 125 -11.11 1.87 7.26
C ILE A 125 -10.63 1.64 8.69
N SER A 126 -10.86 0.46 9.25
CA SER A 126 -10.39 0.14 10.60
C SER A 126 -8.87 0.29 10.74
N GLN A 127 -8.08 -0.10 9.73
CA GLN A 127 -6.63 0.05 9.79
C GLN A 127 -6.19 1.52 9.62
N THR A 128 -6.87 2.32 8.78
CA THR A 128 -6.56 3.75 8.68
C THR A 128 -6.87 4.49 9.99
N ILE A 129 -7.95 4.12 10.69
CA ILE A 129 -8.26 4.68 12.01
C ILE A 129 -7.15 4.38 13.01
N LYS A 130 -6.66 3.12 13.06
CA LYS A 130 -5.54 2.75 13.94
C LYS A 130 -4.25 3.51 13.59
N ALA A 131 -3.95 3.70 12.32
CA ALA A 131 -2.81 4.50 11.89
C ALA A 131 -2.94 5.96 12.34
N LEU A 132 -4.13 6.56 12.23
CA LEU A 132 -4.44 7.92 12.68
C LEU A 132 -4.48 8.07 14.21
N GLN A 133 -4.73 7.01 14.97
CA GLN A 133 -4.57 7.03 16.44
C GLN A 133 -3.10 7.18 16.84
N ILE A 134 -2.17 6.63 16.06
CA ILE A 134 -0.73 6.77 16.29
C ILE A 134 -0.23 8.12 15.76
N LYS A 135 -0.72 8.53 14.58
CA LYS A 135 -0.29 9.76 13.89
C LYS A 135 -1.52 10.58 13.45
N PRO A 136 -2.10 11.43 14.34
CA PRO A 136 -3.42 12.05 14.13
C PRO A 136 -3.52 12.95 12.90
N ASP A 137 -2.50 13.75 12.60
CA ASP A 137 -2.54 14.75 11.51
C ASP A 137 -1.89 14.26 10.20
N TRP A 138 -1.89 12.96 9.97
CA TRP A 138 -1.25 12.37 8.81
C TRP A 138 -2.12 12.44 7.55
N GLY A 139 -1.80 13.40 6.67
CA GLY A 139 -2.57 13.67 5.45
C GLY A 139 -2.66 12.49 4.51
N GLU A 140 -1.58 11.69 4.35
CA GLU A 140 -1.60 10.47 3.51
C GLU A 140 -2.63 9.44 4.02
N ALA A 141 -2.77 9.30 5.35
CA ALA A 141 -3.74 8.39 5.93
C ALA A 141 -5.19 8.87 5.72
N TYR A 142 -5.46 10.17 5.88
CA TYR A 142 -6.75 10.75 5.53
C TYR A 142 -7.04 10.65 4.04
N LEU A 143 -6.05 10.87 3.17
CA LEU A 143 -6.22 10.72 1.73
C LEU A 143 -6.60 9.28 1.36
N LEU A 144 -5.91 8.29 1.94
CA LEU A 144 -6.25 6.88 1.73
C LEU A 144 -7.65 6.56 2.27
N GLN A 145 -8.01 7.06 3.46
CA GLN A 145 -9.33 6.84 4.05
C GLN A 145 -10.45 7.37 3.15
N GLY A 146 -10.30 8.58 2.60
CA GLY A 146 -11.21 9.14 1.62
C GLY A 146 -11.32 8.27 0.36
N ASN A 147 -10.18 7.78 -0.16
CA ASN A 147 -10.16 6.88 -1.31
C ASN A 147 -10.84 5.52 -1.03
N ILE A 148 -10.78 5.02 0.20
CA ILE A 148 -11.49 3.79 0.60
C ILE A 148 -13.01 4.04 0.57
N TYR A 149 -13.50 5.16 1.12
CA TYR A 149 -14.91 5.54 1.03
C TYR A 149 -15.38 5.62 -0.42
N VAL A 150 -14.66 6.35 -1.28
CA VAL A 150 -14.98 6.43 -2.72
C VAL A 150 -15.02 5.05 -3.36
N SER A 151 -14.04 4.19 -3.09
CA SER A 151 -13.99 2.83 -3.67
C SER A 151 -15.16 1.96 -3.23
N GLY A 152 -15.63 2.16 -1.99
CA GLY A 152 -16.72 1.39 -1.38
C GLY A 152 -18.12 1.96 -1.61
N ALA A 153 -18.26 3.17 -2.16
CA ALA A 153 -19.54 3.88 -2.23
C ALA A 153 -20.66 3.05 -2.87
N LYS A 154 -20.38 2.40 -3.98
CA LYS A 154 -21.36 1.53 -4.68
C LYS A 154 -21.76 0.26 -3.91
N SER A 155 -21.06 -0.06 -2.83
CA SER A 155 -21.37 -1.20 -1.97
C SER A 155 -22.20 -0.83 -0.75
N CYS A 156 -22.55 0.46 -0.60
CA CYS A 156 -23.35 0.96 0.50
C CYS A 156 -24.81 1.03 0.08
N GLY A 157 -25.68 0.34 0.80
CA GLY A 157 -27.14 0.43 0.78
C GLY A 157 -27.82 0.83 -0.54
N ASN A 158 -28.78 1.78 -0.43
CA ASN A 158 -29.53 2.30 -1.57
C ASN A 158 -28.78 3.48 -2.26
N ASP A 159 -29.34 4.00 -3.36
CA ASP A 159 -28.72 5.06 -4.17
C ASP A 159 -28.44 6.34 -3.35
N PHE A 160 -29.31 6.68 -2.40
CA PHE A 160 -29.08 7.82 -1.52
C PHE A 160 -27.90 7.59 -0.59
N GLU A 161 -27.86 6.44 0.07
CA GLU A 161 -26.75 6.05 0.96
C GLU A 161 -25.41 6.01 0.20
N GLN A 162 -25.40 5.51 -1.05
CA GLN A 162 -24.21 5.53 -1.90
C GLN A 162 -23.69 6.96 -2.15
N THR A 163 -24.60 7.93 -2.34
CA THR A 163 -24.20 9.33 -2.55
C THR A 163 -23.73 10.01 -1.26
N THR A 164 -24.29 9.65 -0.10
CA THR A 164 -23.85 10.20 1.21
C THR A 164 -22.44 9.76 1.60
N VAL A 165 -21.96 8.61 1.11
CA VAL A 165 -20.58 8.17 1.35
C VAL A 165 -19.56 9.19 0.82
N TYR A 166 -19.91 9.96 -0.23
CA TYR A 166 -19.00 10.99 -0.74
C TYR A 166 -18.83 12.17 0.24
N TRP A 167 -19.76 12.43 1.16
CA TRP A 167 -19.56 13.39 2.24
C TRP A 167 -18.39 12.94 3.13
N LEU A 168 -18.40 11.68 3.59
CA LEU A 168 -17.35 11.11 4.41
C LEU A 168 -15.99 11.14 3.70
N ALA A 169 -16.00 10.83 2.40
CA ALA A 169 -14.78 10.88 1.59
C ALA A 169 -14.23 12.31 1.49
N VAL A 170 -15.07 13.30 1.23
CA VAL A 170 -14.66 14.70 1.11
C VAL A 170 -14.19 15.25 2.46
N ASP A 171 -14.83 14.89 3.57
CA ASP A 171 -14.36 15.27 4.91
C ASP A 171 -12.94 14.75 5.18
N CYS A 172 -12.64 13.53 4.75
CA CYS A 172 -11.27 12.99 4.83
C CYS A 172 -10.30 13.79 3.95
N PHE A 173 -10.67 14.15 2.73
CA PHE A 173 -9.83 14.95 1.83
C PHE A 173 -9.62 16.37 2.35
N VAL A 174 -10.63 16.97 3.02
CA VAL A 174 -10.48 18.26 3.69
C VAL A 174 -9.43 18.18 4.80
N LYS A 175 -9.42 17.12 5.61
CA LYS A 175 -8.37 16.88 6.60
C LYS A 175 -7.00 16.64 5.94
N ALA A 176 -6.96 15.85 4.89
CA ALA A 176 -5.72 15.59 4.14
C ALA A 176 -5.08 16.87 3.55
N LYS A 177 -5.90 17.86 3.19
CA LYS A 177 -5.45 19.14 2.58
C LYS A 177 -4.52 19.95 3.50
N SER A 178 -4.52 19.71 4.80
CA SER A 178 -3.61 20.38 5.74
C SER A 178 -2.16 19.90 5.66
N ASP A 179 -1.91 18.74 5.04
CA ASP A 179 -0.57 18.20 4.83
C ASP A 179 -0.08 18.60 3.42
N ASP A 180 0.98 19.42 3.36
CA ASP A 180 1.54 19.94 2.09
C ASP A 180 1.97 18.84 1.12
N LYS A 181 2.33 17.64 1.61
CA LYS A 181 2.73 16.50 0.77
C LYS A 181 1.60 15.98 -0.12
N VAL A 182 0.37 16.08 0.35
CA VAL A 182 -0.81 15.52 -0.35
C VAL A 182 -1.87 16.58 -0.69
N LYS A 183 -1.62 17.84 -0.37
CA LYS A 183 -2.55 18.97 -0.51
C LYS A 183 -3.17 19.07 -1.90
N ASP A 184 -2.37 19.05 -2.96
CA ASP A 184 -2.87 19.20 -4.32
C ASP A 184 -3.76 18.03 -4.74
N ILE A 185 -3.38 16.81 -4.34
CA ILE A 185 -4.18 15.61 -4.59
C ILE A 185 -5.50 15.70 -3.81
N ALA A 186 -5.45 16.13 -2.55
CA ALA A 186 -6.63 16.30 -1.72
C ALA A 186 -7.60 17.34 -2.29
N VAL A 187 -7.11 18.51 -2.72
CA VAL A 187 -7.92 19.55 -3.37
C VAL A 187 -8.58 19.05 -4.65
N LYS A 188 -7.82 18.32 -5.49
CA LYS A 188 -8.38 17.71 -6.71
C LYS A 188 -9.49 16.70 -6.38
N SER A 189 -9.27 15.90 -5.34
CA SER A 189 -10.26 14.90 -4.88
C SER A 189 -11.52 15.57 -4.33
N ILE A 190 -11.41 16.64 -3.53
CA ILE A 190 -12.54 17.45 -3.05
C ILE A 190 -13.36 17.94 -4.25
N ASN A 191 -12.72 18.60 -5.21
CA ASN A 191 -13.40 19.16 -6.40
C ASN A 191 -14.07 18.09 -7.27
N THR A 192 -13.50 16.90 -7.31
CA THR A 192 -14.04 15.76 -8.07
C THR A 192 -15.26 15.17 -7.38
N TYR A 193 -15.16 14.86 -6.11
CA TYR A 193 -16.15 14.04 -5.41
C TYR A 193 -17.29 14.84 -4.78
N SER A 194 -17.13 16.14 -4.53
CA SER A 194 -18.25 17.01 -4.13
C SER A 194 -19.39 17.08 -5.16
N LYS A 195 -19.09 16.77 -6.42
CA LYS A 195 -20.11 16.72 -7.50
C LYS A 195 -21.09 15.55 -7.37
N TYR A 196 -20.76 14.55 -6.56
CA TYR A 196 -21.57 13.36 -6.31
C TYR A 196 -22.46 13.50 -5.06
N PHE A 197 -22.44 14.65 -4.40
CA PHE A 197 -23.30 14.88 -3.25
C PHE A 197 -24.77 14.83 -3.65
N PRO A 198 -25.65 14.26 -2.82
CA PRO A 198 -27.07 14.32 -3.08
C PRO A 198 -27.55 15.78 -3.08
N ASN A 199 -28.48 16.10 -3.96
CA ASN A 199 -29.07 17.43 -4.00
C ASN A 199 -30.02 17.68 -2.81
N LYS A 200 -30.43 18.94 -2.60
CA LYS A 200 -31.28 19.34 -1.45
C LYS A 200 -32.63 18.61 -1.45
N GLU A 201 -33.20 18.41 -2.60
CA GLU A 201 -34.50 17.72 -2.77
C GLU A 201 -34.36 16.25 -2.34
N THR A 202 -33.34 15.58 -2.84
CA THR A 202 -33.05 14.17 -2.45
C THR A 202 -32.75 14.05 -0.93
N CYS A 203 -32.02 15.00 -0.33
CA CYS A 203 -31.81 15.03 1.11
C CYS A 203 -33.13 15.18 1.86
N PHE A 204 -33.99 16.11 1.44
CA PHE A 204 -35.31 16.37 2.07
C PHE A 204 -36.20 15.11 2.07
N PHE A 205 -36.32 14.44 0.92
CA PHE A 205 -37.14 13.22 0.80
C PHE A 205 -36.60 12.06 1.63
N ASN A 206 -35.30 12.05 1.96
CA ASN A 206 -34.67 11.04 2.83
C ASN A 206 -34.56 11.50 4.29
N GLY A 207 -35.25 12.59 4.68
CA GLY A 207 -35.28 13.06 6.08
C GLY A 207 -34.01 13.73 6.58
N VAL A 208 -33.09 14.09 5.69
CA VAL A 208 -31.84 14.80 6.07
C VAL A 208 -32.08 16.30 5.96
N GLN A 209 -32.02 16.99 7.10
CA GLN A 209 -32.11 18.45 7.16
C GLN A 209 -30.75 19.08 6.83
N SER A 210 -30.76 20.16 6.05
CA SER A 210 -29.55 20.98 5.86
C SER A 210 -29.25 21.68 7.16
N GLY A 211 -28.05 21.37 7.75
CA GLY A 211 -27.49 22.14 8.85
C GLY A 211 -27.00 23.49 8.43
#